data_0d8e523bc376c5b53c8ba87d2efdf10a
#
_entry.id   0d8e523bc376c5b53c8ba87d2efdf10a
#
_cell.length_a   1.000
_cell.length_b   1.000
_cell.length_c   1.000
_cell.angle_alpha   90.00
_cell.angle_beta   90.00
_cell.angle_gamma   90.00
#
_symmetry.space_group_name_H-M   'P 1'
#
loop_
_entity.id
_entity.type
_entity.pdbx_description
1 polymer ?
#
loop_
_entity_poly.entity_id
_entity_poly.type
_entity_poly.pdbx_seq_one_letter_code
_entity_poly.pdbx_strand_id
1 'polypeptide(L)'
;MKKMLLLAILLVAAFANAQKMTTITYFQNDTLKLDLDLFEPETASKTKLPLMIYVHGGGFSGGERESGHNFCKYLANNGFASATITYTLYAKGKNFGCDGALPNKIKSFQFGANDLWLATSYFIKNSKKHNIDVDKIFVSGSSAGAETVLHGAFWDFKTMNLYKNTLPKDFKYAGLVSGAGAIMDLNLITKKNVIPMLFFHGSADVTVPFGTAAHHLCKTNASNWLMLFGSYSIYNHAISLDESASLYTYCGGGHEYSGTLFEKDQFYILNFLKEVLDGKKVKHHTVFKTGKKTDKENIYGFCE
;
A
#
# COMPACT_ATOMS: atom_id res chain seq x y z
N MET A 1 -56.31 13.23 -43.83
CA MET A 1 -55.15 12.32 -43.83
C MET A 1 -54.28 12.67 -42.64
N LYS A 2 -54.40 11.92 -41.54
CA LYS A 2 -53.64 12.15 -40.31
C LYS A 2 -52.31 11.35 -40.41
N LYS A 3 -51.19 12.04 -40.43
CA LYS A 3 -49.86 11.40 -40.32
C LYS A 3 -49.62 11.05 -38.86
N MET A 4 -49.59 9.75 -38.55
CA MET A 4 -49.12 9.22 -37.29
C MET A 4 -47.58 9.26 -37.30
N LEU A 5 -47.01 10.09 -36.41
CA LEU A 5 -45.60 10.15 -36.16
C LEU A 5 -45.25 9.07 -35.10
N LEU A 6 -44.65 7.96 -35.51
CA LEU A 6 -44.16 6.93 -34.61
C LEU A 6 -42.85 7.45 -33.99
N LEU A 7 -42.92 7.83 -32.71
CA LEU A 7 -41.70 8.16 -31.89
C LEU A 7 -41.12 6.85 -31.38
N ALA A 8 -40.07 6.35 -32.01
CA ALA A 8 -39.29 5.22 -31.50
C ALA A 8 -38.42 5.69 -30.35
N ILE A 9 -38.83 5.43 -29.11
CA ILE A 9 -38.03 5.63 -27.92
C ILE A 9 -36.98 4.49 -27.88
N LEU A 10 -35.75 4.78 -28.28
CA LEU A 10 -34.63 3.89 -28.02
C LEU A 10 -34.33 3.96 -26.49
N LEU A 11 -34.82 2.94 -25.77
CA LEU A 11 -34.36 2.64 -24.44
C LEU A 11 -32.90 2.14 -24.54
N VAL A 12 -31.92 3.01 -24.40
CA VAL A 12 -30.55 2.61 -24.09
C VAL A 12 -30.58 2.14 -22.65
N ALA A 13 -30.74 0.84 -22.43
CA ALA A 13 -30.49 0.21 -21.16
C ALA A 13 -28.98 0.37 -20.88
N ALA A 14 -28.61 1.39 -20.13
CA ALA A 14 -27.31 1.46 -19.50
C ALA A 14 -27.27 0.31 -18.48
N PHE A 15 -26.74 -0.83 -18.88
CA PHE A 15 -26.31 -1.84 -17.94
C PHE A 15 -25.23 -1.18 -17.09
N ALA A 16 -25.61 -0.71 -15.91
CA ALA A 16 -24.64 -0.42 -14.86
C ALA A 16 -24.02 -1.77 -14.48
N ASN A 17 -22.93 -2.12 -15.15
CA ASN A 17 -22.15 -3.28 -14.80
C ASN A 17 -21.62 -3.05 -13.40
N ALA A 18 -22.21 -3.68 -12.40
CA ALA A 18 -21.71 -3.67 -11.03
C ALA A 18 -20.48 -4.58 -11.00
N GLN A 19 -19.32 -3.98 -10.84
CA GLN A 19 -18.06 -4.70 -10.71
C GLN A 19 -18.18 -5.79 -9.64
N LYS A 20 -17.74 -7.00 -9.96
CA LYS A 20 -17.84 -8.15 -9.07
C LYS A 20 -16.86 -7.97 -7.89
N MET A 21 -17.39 -7.73 -6.72
CA MET A 21 -16.67 -7.81 -5.45
C MET A 21 -17.02 -9.11 -4.73
N THR A 22 -16.03 -9.78 -4.18
CA THR A 22 -16.23 -11.02 -3.40
C THR A 22 -15.47 -10.90 -2.08
N THR A 23 -16.18 -11.03 -0.95
CA THR A 23 -15.56 -11.13 0.37
C THR A 23 -15.10 -12.56 0.63
N ILE A 24 -13.87 -12.72 1.08
CA ILE A 24 -13.21 -14.02 1.28
C ILE A 24 -12.49 -14.02 2.62
N THR A 25 -12.71 -15.06 3.42
CA THR A 25 -11.87 -15.30 4.60
C THR A 25 -10.56 -15.93 4.14
N TYR A 26 -9.44 -15.20 4.27
CA TYR A 26 -8.13 -15.67 3.84
C TYR A 26 -7.34 -16.36 4.97
N PHE A 27 -7.73 -16.09 6.22
CA PHE A 27 -7.20 -16.77 7.39
C PHE A 27 -8.23 -16.85 8.50
N GLN A 28 -8.28 -17.99 9.19
CA GLN A 28 -9.10 -18.17 10.38
C GLN A 28 -8.47 -19.19 11.32
N ASN A 29 -8.48 -18.87 12.62
CA ASN A 29 -8.19 -19.79 13.72
C ASN A 29 -9.20 -19.52 14.86
N ASP A 30 -8.97 -20.08 16.04
CA ASP A 30 -9.91 -19.98 17.20
C ASP A 30 -10.10 -18.54 17.72
N THR A 31 -9.15 -17.65 17.47
CA THR A 31 -9.12 -16.29 18.02
C THR A 31 -9.11 -15.18 16.99
N LEU A 32 -8.84 -15.49 15.72
CA LEU A 32 -8.65 -14.50 14.67
C LEU A 32 -9.32 -14.93 13.38
N LYS A 33 -10.11 -14.03 12.81
CA LYS A 33 -10.68 -14.17 11.47
C LYS A 33 -10.26 -12.95 10.64
N LEU A 34 -9.64 -13.19 9.48
CA LEU A 34 -9.17 -12.15 8.57
C LEU A 34 -9.85 -12.33 7.20
N ASP A 35 -10.50 -11.27 6.77
CA ASP A 35 -11.24 -11.24 5.52
C ASP A 35 -10.56 -10.28 4.52
N LEU A 36 -10.77 -10.52 3.25
CA LEU A 36 -10.41 -9.63 2.16
C LEU A 36 -11.61 -9.41 1.23
N ASP A 37 -11.64 -8.25 0.57
CA ASP A 37 -12.58 -7.99 -0.51
C ASP A 37 -11.80 -7.98 -1.84
N LEU A 38 -12.09 -8.96 -2.69
CA LEU A 38 -11.47 -9.13 -4.00
C LEU A 38 -12.33 -8.47 -5.08
N PHE A 39 -11.69 -7.65 -5.89
CA PHE A 39 -12.24 -7.01 -7.08
C PHE A 39 -11.55 -7.60 -8.31
N GLU A 40 -12.35 -8.13 -9.23
CA GLU A 40 -11.87 -8.74 -10.47
C GLU A 40 -12.39 -7.95 -11.67
N PRO A 41 -11.64 -7.86 -12.80
CA PRO A 41 -12.17 -7.28 -14.03
C PRO A 41 -13.47 -7.97 -14.45
N GLU A 42 -14.42 -7.20 -14.96
CA GLU A 42 -15.72 -7.72 -15.42
C GLU A 42 -15.56 -8.70 -16.59
N THR A 43 -14.63 -8.41 -17.47
CA THR A 43 -14.35 -9.26 -18.63
C THR A 43 -13.30 -10.30 -18.28
N ALA A 44 -13.64 -11.57 -18.46
CA ALA A 44 -12.68 -12.66 -18.25
C ALA A 44 -11.42 -12.45 -19.11
N SER A 45 -10.28 -12.32 -18.46
CA SER A 45 -9.00 -12.21 -19.16
C SER A 45 -8.53 -13.57 -19.65
N LYS A 46 -8.05 -13.63 -20.90
CA LYS A 46 -7.38 -14.82 -21.44
C LYS A 46 -5.98 -15.01 -20.87
N THR A 47 -5.35 -13.95 -20.36
CA THR A 47 -4.06 -13.97 -19.70
C THR A 47 -4.23 -13.86 -18.20
N LYS A 48 -3.24 -14.36 -17.43
CA LYS A 48 -3.22 -14.18 -15.98
C LYS A 48 -3.15 -12.70 -15.63
N LEU A 49 -3.85 -12.32 -14.57
CA LEU A 49 -3.95 -10.95 -14.09
C LEU A 49 -2.83 -10.62 -13.12
N PRO A 50 -2.22 -9.42 -13.19
CA PRO A 50 -1.46 -8.89 -12.09
C PRO A 50 -2.41 -8.65 -10.89
N LEU A 51 -1.88 -8.83 -9.67
CA LEU A 51 -2.61 -8.63 -8.44
C LEU A 51 -2.06 -7.43 -7.67
N MET A 52 -2.96 -6.58 -7.14
CA MET A 52 -2.63 -5.58 -6.13
C MET A 52 -3.29 -5.95 -4.80
N ILE A 53 -2.51 -6.01 -3.71
CA ILE A 53 -3.03 -6.14 -2.34
C ILE A 53 -2.87 -4.79 -1.64
N TYR A 54 -3.99 -4.20 -1.21
CA TYR A 54 -4.02 -2.93 -0.48
C TYR A 54 -4.24 -3.16 1.01
N VAL A 55 -3.46 -2.46 1.84
CA VAL A 55 -3.55 -2.44 3.30
C VAL A 55 -3.91 -1.04 3.78
N HIS A 56 -5.01 -0.94 4.53
CA HIS A 56 -5.52 0.35 5.02
C HIS A 56 -4.66 0.94 6.14
N GLY A 57 -4.75 2.26 6.32
CA GLY A 57 -4.16 2.97 7.44
C GLY A 57 -4.94 2.80 8.75
N GLY A 58 -4.66 3.64 9.74
CA GLY A 58 -5.36 3.69 11.02
C GLY A 58 -4.52 3.36 12.24
N GLY A 59 -3.18 3.55 12.15
CA GLY A 59 -2.26 3.46 13.31
C GLY A 59 -2.25 2.09 13.98
N PHE A 60 -2.52 1.01 13.25
CA PHE A 60 -2.64 -0.36 13.78
C PHE A 60 -3.69 -0.53 14.89
N SER A 61 -4.58 0.46 15.06
CA SER A 61 -5.60 0.48 16.12
C SER A 61 -7.01 0.66 15.60
N GLY A 62 -7.18 1.10 14.36
CA GLY A 62 -8.44 1.35 13.67
C GLY A 62 -8.28 1.25 12.16
N GLY A 63 -9.30 1.74 11.42
CA GLY A 63 -9.38 1.63 9.98
C GLY A 63 -10.09 0.36 9.55
N GLU A 64 -10.51 0.35 8.29
CA GLU A 64 -11.31 -0.72 7.70
C GLU A 64 -10.87 -0.96 6.25
N ARG A 65 -10.97 -2.20 5.78
CA ARG A 65 -10.58 -2.59 4.42
C ARG A 65 -11.41 -1.87 3.35
N GLU A 66 -12.64 -1.48 3.69
CA GLU A 66 -13.57 -0.75 2.82
C GLU A 66 -12.98 0.58 2.32
N SER A 67 -12.06 1.18 3.05
CA SER A 67 -11.36 2.41 2.63
C SER A 67 -10.57 2.23 1.33
N GLY A 68 -10.17 0.99 0.99
CA GLY A 68 -9.48 0.65 -0.24
C GLY A 68 -10.40 0.34 -1.43
N HIS A 69 -11.74 0.30 -1.26
CA HIS A 69 -12.65 -0.16 -2.30
C HIS A 69 -12.56 0.66 -3.59
N ASN A 70 -12.52 1.99 -3.50
CA ASN A 70 -12.46 2.85 -4.70
C ASN A 70 -11.18 2.64 -5.48
N PHE A 71 -10.03 2.49 -4.79
CA PHE A 71 -8.75 2.19 -5.41
C PHE A 71 -8.74 0.80 -6.06
N CYS A 72 -9.23 -0.21 -5.35
CA CYS A 72 -9.33 -1.56 -5.88
C CYS A 72 -10.27 -1.64 -7.10
N LYS A 73 -11.42 -0.96 -7.07
CA LYS A 73 -12.31 -0.85 -8.23
C LYS A 73 -11.62 -0.21 -9.42
N TYR A 74 -10.88 0.89 -9.19
CA TYR A 74 -10.15 1.56 -10.25
C TYR A 74 -9.14 0.64 -10.92
N LEU A 75 -8.37 -0.12 -10.13
CA LEU A 75 -7.40 -1.06 -10.67
C LEU A 75 -8.06 -2.22 -11.41
N ALA A 76 -9.17 -2.75 -10.90
CA ALA A 76 -9.90 -3.82 -11.58
C ALA A 76 -10.46 -3.37 -12.94
N ASN A 77 -10.93 -2.13 -13.06
CA ASN A 77 -11.34 -1.53 -14.34
C ASN A 77 -10.16 -1.31 -15.31
N ASN A 78 -8.93 -1.41 -14.81
CA ASN A 78 -7.70 -1.25 -15.59
C ASN A 78 -6.90 -2.55 -15.75
N GLY A 79 -7.55 -3.71 -15.57
CA GLY A 79 -7.00 -5.02 -15.91
C GLY A 79 -6.17 -5.69 -14.81
N PHE A 80 -6.30 -5.25 -13.56
CA PHE A 80 -5.70 -5.91 -12.39
C PHE A 80 -6.77 -6.71 -11.63
N ALA A 81 -6.40 -7.82 -11.03
CA ALA A 81 -7.08 -8.26 -9.83
C ALA A 81 -6.61 -7.38 -8.68
N SER A 82 -7.49 -7.00 -7.77
CA SER A 82 -7.11 -6.16 -6.64
C SER A 82 -7.89 -6.53 -5.38
N ALA A 83 -7.23 -6.51 -4.25
CA ALA A 83 -7.86 -6.87 -2.99
C ALA A 83 -7.48 -5.88 -1.89
N THR A 84 -8.43 -5.59 -1.02
CA THR A 84 -8.16 -4.91 0.24
C THR A 84 -8.36 -5.87 1.39
N ILE A 85 -7.51 -5.81 2.41
CA ILE A 85 -7.47 -6.82 3.48
C ILE A 85 -7.79 -6.20 4.85
N THR A 86 -8.45 -6.95 5.73
CA THR A 86 -8.37 -6.73 7.16
C THR A 86 -7.02 -7.27 7.66
N TYR A 87 -6.49 -6.68 8.70
CA TYR A 87 -5.29 -7.16 9.38
C TYR A 87 -5.41 -6.93 10.89
N THR A 88 -4.58 -7.59 11.67
CA THR A 88 -4.59 -7.52 13.14
C THR A 88 -4.27 -6.11 13.62
N LEU A 89 -5.25 -5.45 14.22
CA LEU A 89 -5.11 -4.12 14.80
C LEU A 89 -4.47 -4.23 16.19
N TYR A 90 -3.19 -4.64 16.24
CA TYR A 90 -2.52 -4.99 17.48
C TYR A 90 -2.37 -3.80 18.45
N ALA A 91 -2.34 -2.57 17.96
CA ALA A 91 -2.30 -1.37 18.78
C ALA A 91 -3.67 -0.97 19.37
N LYS A 92 -4.76 -1.64 19.00
CA LYS A 92 -6.09 -1.33 19.53
C LYS A 92 -6.12 -1.48 21.05
N GLY A 93 -6.52 -0.42 21.74
CA GLY A 93 -6.52 -0.36 23.20
C GLY A 93 -5.14 -0.19 23.85
N LYS A 94 -4.09 0.07 23.05
CA LYS A 94 -2.72 0.34 23.54
C LYS A 94 -2.29 1.76 23.15
N ASN A 95 -1.38 2.34 23.95
CA ASN A 95 -0.78 3.62 23.59
C ASN A 95 0.31 3.41 22.53
N PHE A 96 0.08 3.93 21.32
CA PHE A 96 1.02 3.87 20.21
C PHE A 96 1.88 5.14 20.06
N GLY A 97 1.56 6.19 20.83
CA GLY A 97 2.29 7.46 20.89
C GLY A 97 3.62 7.36 21.64
N CYS A 98 4.23 8.52 21.92
CA CYS A 98 5.57 8.60 22.50
C CYS A 98 5.70 7.97 23.90
N ASP A 99 4.62 7.97 24.68
CA ASP A 99 4.60 7.39 26.03
C ASP A 99 4.15 5.92 26.05
N GLY A 100 3.99 5.30 24.88
CA GLY A 100 3.65 3.90 24.76
C GLY A 100 4.83 2.96 25.01
N ALA A 101 4.59 1.67 24.81
CA ALA A 101 5.64 0.64 24.94
C ALA A 101 6.21 0.24 23.58
N LEU A 102 7.51 0.42 23.38
CA LEU A 102 8.21 0.09 22.14
C LEU A 102 7.95 -1.35 21.64
N PRO A 103 7.92 -2.39 22.49
CA PRO A 103 7.59 -3.74 22.02
C PRO A 103 6.22 -3.85 21.36
N ASN A 104 5.23 -3.06 21.80
CA ASN A 104 3.90 -3.06 21.17
C ASN A 104 3.93 -2.43 19.77
N LYS A 105 4.75 -1.39 19.57
CA LYS A 105 4.95 -0.78 18.27
C LYS A 105 5.57 -1.77 17.28
N ILE A 106 6.65 -2.43 17.67
CA ILE A 106 7.33 -3.44 16.84
C ILE A 106 6.40 -4.61 16.51
N LYS A 107 5.64 -5.10 17.51
CA LYS A 107 4.64 -6.16 17.30
C LYS A 107 3.53 -5.72 16.34
N SER A 108 3.12 -4.45 16.34
CA SER A 108 2.12 -3.96 15.39
C SER A 108 2.61 -4.11 13.96
N PHE A 109 3.84 -3.72 13.66
CA PHE A 109 4.47 -3.96 12.35
C PHE A 109 4.55 -5.45 12.04
N GLN A 110 4.93 -6.28 13.02
CA GLN A 110 5.08 -7.72 12.84
C GLN A 110 3.76 -8.39 12.51
N PHE A 111 2.67 -8.11 13.25
CA PHE A 111 1.35 -8.66 12.94
C PHE A 111 0.87 -8.21 11.56
N GLY A 112 0.98 -6.92 11.24
CA GLY A 112 0.61 -6.40 9.93
C GLY A 112 1.34 -7.13 8.78
N ALA A 113 2.67 -7.27 8.86
CA ALA A 113 3.47 -7.96 7.86
C ALA A 113 3.07 -9.44 7.73
N ASN A 114 2.80 -10.12 8.86
CA ASN A 114 2.36 -11.53 8.86
C ASN A 114 0.99 -11.71 8.21
N ASP A 115 0.04 -10.82 8.48
CA ASP A 115 -1.29 -10.90 7.90
C ASP A 115 -1.25 -10.61 6.39
N LEU A 116 -0.37 -9.71 5.94
CA LEU A 116 -0.09 -9.51 4.51
C LEU A 116 0.49 -10.80 3.88
N TRP A 117 1.41 -11.49 4.54
CA TRP A 117 1.95 -12.77 4.05
C TRP A 117 0.90 -13.87 4.00
N LEU A 118 -0.04 -13.91 4.95
CA LEU A 118 -1.18 -14.83 4.90
C LEU A 118 -2.06 -14.56 3.68
N ALA A 119 -2.42 -13.30 3.42
CA ALA A 119 -3.18 -12.91 2.24
C ALA A 119 -2.43 -13.24 0.94
N THR A 120 -1.13 -12.96 0.89
CA THR A 120 -0.27 -13.30 -0.26
C THR A 120 -0.26 -14.82 -0.50
N SER A 121 -0.06 -15.61 0.55
CA SER A 121 -0.10 -17.08 0.46
C SER A 121 -1.46 -17.61 0.00
N TYR A 122 -2.55 -17.00 0.46
CA TYR A 122 -3.88 -17.33 -0.03
C TYR A 122 -3.98 -17.15 -1.55
N PHE A 123 -3.54 -16.00 -2.08
CA PHE A 123 -3.60 -15.74 -3.52
C PHE A 123 -2.68 -16.65 -4.33
N ILE A 124 -1.49 -16.95 -3.84
CA ILE A 124 -0.58 -17.89 -4.50
C ILE A 124 -1.21 -19.29 -4.60
N LYS A 125 -1.77 -19.80 -3.51
CA LYS A 125 -2.44 -21.12 -3.45
C LYS A 125 -3.70 -21.18 -4.33
N ASN A 126 -4.40 -20.07 -4.47
CA ASN A 126 -5.65 -19.96 -5.23
C ASN A 126 -5.47 -19.24 -6.58
N SER A 127 -4.24 -19.10 -7.07
CA SER A 127 -3.93 -18.33 -8.28
C SER A 127 -4.66 -18.82 -9.53
N LYS A 128 -4.87 -20.13 -9.68
CA LYS A 128 -5.65 -20.70 -10.78
C LYS A 128 -7.13 -20.30 -10.71
N LYS A 129 -7.71 -20.31 -9.49
CA LYS A 129 -9.12 -19.95 -9.25
C LYS A 129 -9.42 -18.49 -9.61
N HIS A 130 -8.49 -17.61 -9.29
CA HIS A 130 -8.62 -16.15 -9.48
C HIS A 130 -7.86 -15.64 -10.72
N ASN A 131 -7.36 -16.54 -11.58
CA ASN A 131 -6.58 -16.20 -12.77
C ASN A 131 -5.42 -15.23 -12.52
N ILE A 132 -4.71 -15.37 -11.38
CA ILE A 132 -3.63 -14.48 -10.93
C ILE A 132 -2.28 -14.97 -11.43
N ASP A 133 -1.45 -14.02 -11.90
CA ASP A 133 -0.03 -14.22 -12.15
C ASP A 133 0.75 -14.04 -10.85
N VAL A 134 1.29 -15.14 -10.32
CA VAL A 134 2.00 -15.16 -9.03
C VAL A 134 3.32 -14.39 -9.06
N ASP A 135 3.87 -14.13 -10.24
CA ASP A 135 5.09 -13.34 -10.44
C ASP A 135 4.78 -11.83 -10.55
N LYS A 136 3.50 -11.46 -10.56
CA LYS A 136 3.01 -10.08 -10.71
C LYS A 136 2.12 -9.65 -9.54
N ILE A 137 2.54 -9.98 -8.32
CA ILE A 137 1.86 -9.56 -7.10
C ILE A 137 2.49 -8.26 -6.60
N PHE A 138 1.71 -7.18 -6.59
CA PHE A 138 2.05 -5.88 -6.03
C PHE A 138 1.40 -5.71 -4.68
N VAL A 139 2.01 -4.87 -3.82
CA VAL A 139 1.45 -4.48 -2.53
C VAL A 139 1.38 -2.98 -2.39
N SER A 140 0.38 -2.50 -1.67
CA SER A 140 0.21 -1.07 -1.43
C SER A 140 -0.42 -0.82 -0.06
N GLY A 141 -0.17 0.37 0.48
CA GLY A 141 -0.81 0.76 1.73
C GLY A 141 -0.63 2.23 2.07
N SER A 142 -1.49 2.71 2.97
CA SER A 142 -1.49 4.07 3.50
C SER A 142 -1.10 4.07 4.97
N SER A 143 -0.21 4.99 5.43
CA SER A 143 0.13 5.14 6.86
C SER A 143 0.58 3.81 7.47
N ALA A 144 -0.08 3.33 8.52
CA ALA A 144 0.17 2.01 9.12
C ALA A 144 0.15 0.86 8.08
N GLY A 145 -0.71 0.94 7.07
CA GLY A 145 -0.73 -0.01 5.95
C GLY A 145 0.52 0.10 5.08
N ALA A 146 1.05 1.31 4.88
CA ALA A 146 2.30 1.52 4.16
C ALA A 146 3.52 0.98 4.95
N GLU A 147 3.53 1.17 6.27
CA GLU A 147 4.53 0.54 7.14
C GLU A 147 4.43 -0.98 7.10
N THR A 148 3.18 -1.52 7.08
CA THR A 148 2.91 -2.96 6.92
C THR A 148 3.51 -3.52 5.63
N VAL A 149 3.26 -2.89 4.48
CA VAL A 149 3.75 -3.42 3.20
C VAL A 149 5.26 -3.28 3.05
N LEU A 150 5.87 -2.22 3.61
CA LEU A 150 7.32 -2.07 3.65
C LEU A 150 7.98 -3.17 4.48
N HIS A 151 7.50 -3.43 5.69
CA HIS A 151 8.03 -4.50 6.53
C HIS A 151 7.74 -5.89 5.93
N GLY A 152 6.54 -6.09 5.35
CA GLY A 152 6.18 -7.33 4.68
C GLY A 152 6.99 -7.62 3.42
N ALA A 153 7.48 -6.59 2.72
CA ALA A 153 8.32 -6.76 1.55
C ALA A 153 9.79 -7.05 1.88
N PHE A 154 10.31 -6.51 2.98
CA PHE A 154 11.76 -6.48 3.23
C PHE A 154 12.21 -7.19 4.50
N TRP A 155 11.34 -7.53 5.42
CA TRP A 155 11.70 -8.37 6.56
C TRP A 155 11.99 -9.81 6.10
N ASP A 156 12.92 -10.46 6.80
CA ASP A 156 13.17 -11.88 6.61
C ASP A 156 11.95 -12.71 7.05
N PHE A 157 11.27 -13.25 6.06
CA PHE A 157 10.05 -14.04 6.26
C PHE A 157 10.25 -15.19 7.26
N LYS A 158 11.40 -15.89 7.18
CA LYS A 158 11.66 -17.06 8.01
C LYS A 158 11.80 -16.69 9.49
N THR A 159 12.45 -15.55 9.76
CA THR A 159 12.69 -15.05 11.12
C THR A 159 11.45 -14.44 11.73
N MET A 160 10.65 -13.70 10.93
CA MET A 160 9.56 -12.87 11.43
C MET A 160 8.18 -13.55 11.36
N ASN A 161 8.07 -14.75 10.77
CA ASN A 161 6.81 -15.47 10.57
C ASN A 161 6.20 -15.96 11.88
N LEU A 162 4.97 -15.56 12.18
CA LEU A 162 4.22 -15.91 13.40
C LEU A 162 3.29 -17.14 13.21
N TYR A 163 2.81 -17.38 11.98
CA TYR A 163 1.68 -18.30 11.72
C TYR A 163 2.07 -19.61 11.03
N LYS A 164 3.34 -19.95 10.98
CA LYS A 164 3.84 -21.12 10.22
C LYS A 164 3.35 -21.13 8.75
N ASN A 165 3.09 -19.92 8.21
CA ASN A 165 2.70 -19.74 6.83
C ASN A 165 3.88 -20.06 5.90
N THR A 166 3.60 -20.29 4.62
CA THR A 166 4.62 -20.59 3.61
C THR A 166 4.48 -19.64 2.43
N LEU A 167 5.57 -19.04 2.04
CA LEU A 167 5.75 -18.37 0.75
C LEU A 167 6.75 -19.18 -0.08
N PRO A 168 6.72 -19.10 -1.41
CA PRO A 168 7.74 -19.70 -2.26
C PRO A 168 9.14 -19.24 -1.83
N LYS A 169 10.13 -20.12 -2.03
CA LYS A 169 11.53 -19.75 -1.79
C LYS A 169 11.89 -18.55 -2.67
N ASP A 170 12.59 -17.59 -2.09
CA ASP A 170 13.04 -16.37 -2.76
C ASP A 170 11.88 -15.52 -3.35
N PHE A 171 10.65 -15.65 -2.79
CA PHE A 171 9.51 -14.83 -3.18
C PHE A 171 9.80 -13.34 -3.00
N LYS A 172 9.41 -12.56 -3.99
CA LYS A 172 9.42 -11.09 -3.97
C LYS A 172 8.12 -10.57 -4.57
N TYR A 173 7.66 -9.45 -4.04
CA TYR A 173 6.60 -8.70 -4.72
C TYR A 173 7.14 -8.08 -6.01
N ALA A 174 6.27 -7.93 -7.01
CA ALA A 174 6.62 -7.29 -8.28
C ALA A 174 6.85 -5.78 -8.13
N GLY A 175 6.31 -5.17 -7.10
CA GLY A 175 6.51 -3.78 -6.75
C GLY A 175 5.66 -3.37 -5.55
N LEU A 176 5.90 -2.15 -5.05
CA LEU A 176 5.30 -1.62 -3.83
C LEU A 176 4.85 -0.17 -4.02
N VAL A 177 3.67 0.18 -3.46
CA VAL A 177 3.19 1.56 -3.39
C VAL A 177 2.96 1.94 -1.92
N SER A 178 3.61 3.02 -1.47
CA SER A 178 3.61 3.46 -0.07
C SER A 178 3.13 4.91 0.05
N GLY A 179 1.98 5.11 0.68
CA GLY A 179 1.49 6.42 1.06
C GLY A 179 1.85 6.75 2.51
N ALA A 180 2.79 7.65 2.72
CA ALA A 180 3.31 8.06 4.03
C ALA A 180 3.73 6.86 4.91
N GLY A 181 4.55 5.96 4.37
CA GLY A 181 5.13 4.84 5.10
C GLY A 181 6.58 5.07 5.50
N ALA A 182 7.05 4.21 6.41
CA ALA A 182 8.44 4.17 6.85
C ALA A 182 8.86 2.74 7.22
N ILE A 183 10.16 2.48 7.23
CA ILE A 183 10.75 1.19 7.61
C ILE A 183 11.74 1.37 8.75
N MET A 184 11.91 0.33 9.58
CA MET A 184 12.79 0.37 10.76
C MET A 184 14.29 0.41 10.44
N ASP A 185 14.69 -0.17 9.32
CA ASP A 185 16.09 -0.30 8.95
C ASP A 185 16.26 -0.35 7.42
N LEU A 186 17.06 0.57 6.85
CA LEU A 186 17.37 0.59 5.42
C LEU A 186 18.23 -0.60 5.00
N ASN A 187 19.02 -1.20 5.91
CA ASN A 187 19.83 -2.37 5.59
C ASN A 187 19.00 -3.62 5.26
N LEU A 188 17.71 -3.61 5.59
CA LEU A 188 16.76 -4.64 5.14
C LEU A 188 16.55 -4.62 3.62
N ILE A 189 16.78 -3.47 2.98
CA ILE A 189 16.64 -3.26 1.54
C ILE A 189 18.02 -3.35 0.91
N THR A 190 18.30 -4.45 0.25
CA THR A 190 19.60 -4.76 -0.34
C THR A 190 19.49 -4.90 -1.85
N LYS A 191 20.62 -4.87 -2.55
CA LYS A 191 20.64 -5.11 -4.01
C LYS A 191 20.02 -6.46 -4.43
N LYS A 192 19.92 -7.42 -3.49
CA LYS A 192 19.36 -8.75 -3.77
C LYS A 192 17.83 -8.79 -3.70
N ASN A 193 17.22 -7.95 -2.84
CA ASN A 193 15.78 -8.00 -2.57
C ASN A 193 15.03 -6.71 -2.89
N VAL A 194 15.73 -5.64 -3.29
CA VAL A 194 15.07 -4.40 -3.71
C VAL A 194 14.12 -4.68 -4.89
N ILE A 195 12.98 -4.00 -4.86
CA ILE A 195 11.90 -4.09 -5.86
C ILE A 195 11.51 -2.68 -6.31
N PRO A 196 10.84 -2.52 -7.46
CA PRO A 196 10.27 -1.24 -7.86
C PRO A 196 9.32 -0.66 -6.82
N MET A 197 9.47 0.65 -6.50
CA MET A 197 8.68 1.31 -5.44
C MET A 197 8.15 2.66 -5.89
N LEU A 198 6.90 2.96 -5.50
CA LEU A 198 6.32 4.30 -5.61
C LEU A 198 5.96 4.80 -4.20
N PHE A 199 6.38 6.01 -3.91
CA PHE A 199 6.11 6.70 -2.66
C PHE A 199 5.34 8.00 -2.90
N PHE A 200 4.46 8.35 -1.98
CA PHE A 200 3.90 9.69 -1.88
C PHE A 200 3.74 10.09 -0.41
N HIS A 201 4.11 11.33 -0.06
CA HIS A 201 4.25 11.72 1.34
C HIS A 201 4.25 13.24 1.50
N GLY A 202 3.70 13.74 2.60
CA GLY A 202 3.86 15.13 3.02
C GLY A 202 5.24 15.37 3.64
N SER A 203 5.96 16.41 3.19
CA SER A 203 7.34 16.67 3.67
C SER A 203 7.42 17.11 5.13
N ALA A 204 6.30 17.60 5.69
CA ALA A 204 6.17 18.04 7.08
C ALA A 204 5.36 17.07 7.97
N ASP A 205 5.28 15.80 7.57
CA ASP A 205 4.58 14.77 8.34
C ASP A 205 5.23 14.57 9.72
N VAL A 206 4.43 14.72 10.77
CA VAL A 206 4.83 14.57 12.17
C VAL A 206 4.41 13.23 12.78
N THR A 207 3.64 12.43 12.04
CA THR A 207 3.17 11.11 12.46
C THR A 207 4.13 10.03 11.98
N VAL A 208 4.28 9.90 10.66
CA VAL A 208 5.28 9.01 10.05
C VAL A 208 6.33 9.88 9.38
N PRO A 209 7.62 9.73 9.68
CA PRO A 209 8.62 10.64 9.16
C PRO A 209 8.75 10.53 7.64
N PHE A 210 8.86 11.68 6.96
CA PHE A 210 9.12 11.73 5.51
C PHE A 210 10.57 11.31 5.18
N GLY A 211 11.53 11.80 5.96
CA GLY A 211 12.96 11.42 5.90
C GLY A 211 13.32 10.44 7.00
N THR A 212 14.47 10.66 7.64
CA THR A 212 14.93 9.86 8.78
C THR A 212 14.66 10.61 10.08
N ALA A 213 13.72 10.12 10.89
CA ALA A 213 13.38 10.67 12.19
C ALA A 213 12.70 9.64 13.08
N ALA A 214 12.51 9.98 14.36
CA ALA A 214 11.72 9.13 15.26
C ALA A 214 10.25 9.14 14.86
N HIS A 215 9.59 7.98 14.95
CA HIS A 215 8.15 7.85 14.75
C HIS A 215 7.39 8.78 15.70
N HIS A 216 6.38 9.50 15.20
CA HIS A 216 5.69 10.60 15.90
C HIS A 216 6.61 11.75 16.36
N LEU A 217 7.80 11.87 15.80
CA LEU A 217 8.84 12.80 16.23
C LEU A 217 9.11 12.75 17.75
N CYS A 218 8.99 11.55 18.34
CA CYS A 218 9.21 11.34 19.75
C CYS A 218 10.63 11.78 20.17
N LYS A 219 10.73 12.39 21.34
CA LYS A 219 12.04 12.75 21.93
C LYS A 219 12.84 11.48 22.23
N THR A 220 14.17 11.58 22.21
CA THR A 220 15.07 10.42 22.38
C THR A 220 14.93 9.69 23.71
N ASN A 221 14.39 10.36 24.75
CA ASN A 221 14.11 9.79 26.06
C ASN A 221 12.67 9.23 26.20
N ALA A 222 11.87 9.23 25.14
CA ALA A 222 10.54 8.67 25.17
C ALA A 222 10.57 7.13 25.21
N SER A 223 9.69 6.51 25.99
CA SER A 223 9.63 5.05 26.16
C SER A 223 9.30 4.29 24.88
N ASN A 224 8.65 4.95 23.92
CA ASN A 224 8.28 4.40 22.64
C ASN A 224 9.08 5.02 21.47
N TRP A 225 10.28 5.54 21.78
CA TRP A 225 11.16 6.09 20.75
C TRP A 225 11.63 4.99 19.78
N LEU A 226 11.48 5.24 18.49
CA LEU A 226 11.93 4.35 17.43
C LEU A 226 12.32 5.19 16.22
N MET A 227 13.56 5.12 15.78
CA MET A 227 14.01 5.72 14.53
C MET A 227 13.40 4.96 13.37
N LEU A 228 12.84 5.69 12.41
CA LEU A 228 12.33 5.16 11.15
C LEU A 228 12.93 5.90 9.97
N PHE A 229 12.96 5.21 8.85
CA PHE A 229 13.36 5.72 7.55
C PHE A 229 12.12 5.85 6.68
N GLY A 230 11.71 7.09 6.41
CA GLY A 230 10.51 7.39 5.64
C GLY A 230 10.72 7.36 4.14
N SER A 231 9.68 7.76 3.42
CA SER A 231 9.62 7.66 1.95
C SER A 231 10.81 8.27 1.23
N TYR A 232 11.28 9.45 1.66
CA TYR A 232 12.45 10.11 1.05
C TYR A 232 13.76 9.35 1.26
N SER A 233 13.95 8.82 2.48
CA SER A 233 15.13 8.02 2.79
C SER A 233 15.15 6.70 2.02
N ILE A 234 14.01 6.02 1.93
CA ILE A 234 13.88 4.76 1.18
C ILE A 234 14.04 5.01 -0.31
N TYR A 235 13.44 6.08 -0.85
CA TYR A 235 13.59 6.48 -2.25
C TYR A 235 15.06 6.66 -2.63
N ASN A 236 15.80 7.48 -1.88
CA ASN A 236 17.22 7.72 -2.14
C ASN A 236 18.05 6.43 -2.04
N HIS A 237 17.72 5.57 -1.08
CA HIS A 237 18.37 4.27 -0.92
C HIS A 237 18.12 3.36 -2.14
N ALA A 238 16.86 3.26 -2.62
CA ALA A 238 16.52 2.48 -3.80
C ALA A 238 17.24 3.01 -5.07
N ILE A 239 17.31 4.34 -5.24
CA ILE A 239 18.08 4.96 -6.33
C ILE A 239 19.57 4.60 -6.25
N SER A 240 20.15 4.58 -5.05
CA SER A 240 21.56 4.20 -4.85
C SER A 240 21.84 2.72 -5.19
N LEU A 241 20.82 1.87 -5.07
CA LEU A 241 20.87 0.45 -5.47
C LEU A 241 20.59 0.23 -6.97
N ASP A 242 20.37 1.31 -7.73
CA ASP A 242 19.98 1.29 -9.16
C ASP A 242 18.63 0.63 -9.41
N GLU A 243 17.66 0.75 -8.47
CA GLU A 243 16.30 0.24 -8.65
C GLU A 243 15.32 1.33 -9.09
N SER A 244 14.18 0.91 -9.63
CA SER A 244 13.06 1.78 -9.98
C SER A 244 12.43 2.37 -8.73
N ALA A 245 12.40 3.69 -8.64
CA ALA A 245 11.70 4.38 -7.56
C ALA A 245 11.06 5.69 -8.06
N SER A 246 9.81 5.91 -7.68
CA SER A 246 9.08 7.16 -7.89
C SER A 246 8.72 7.77 -6.54
N LEU A 247 8.91 9.08 -6.39
CA LEU A 247 8.54 9.83 -5.20
C LEU A 247 7.68 11.04 -5.58
N TYR A 248 6.54 11.17 -4.93
CA TYR A 248 5.64 12.32 -5.02
C TYR A 248 5.63 13.04 -3.67
N THR A 249 6.26 14.21 -3.60
CA THR A 249 6.40 14.98 -2.36
C THR A 249 5.39 16.12 -2.31
N TYR A 250 4.59 16.16 -1.27
CA TYR A 250 3.68 17.27 -0.97
C TYR A 250 4.38 18.22 0.01
N CYS A 251 5.02 19.26 -0.52
CA CYS A 251 5.84 20.19 0.26
C CYS A 251 5.01 20.98 1.27
N GLY A 252 5.43 20.94 2.54
CA GLY A 252 4.70 21.54 3.66
C GLY A 252 3.44 20.76 4.08
N GLY A 253 3.08 19.67 3.36
CA GLY A 253 2.00 18.78 3.74
C GLY A 253 2.36 17.88 4.89
N GLY A 254 1.39 17.53 5.73
CA GLY A 254 1.53 16.59 6.84
C GLY A 254 1.01 15.19 6.49
N HIS A 255 0.54 14.48 7.52
CA HIS A 255 0.06 13.09 7.40
C HIS A 255 -1.23 12.94 6.59
N GLU A 256 -1.98 14.02 6.38
CA GLU A 256 -3.21 14.05 5.58
C GLU A 256 -3.00 13.68 4.10
N TYR A 257 -1.75 13.66 3.63
CA TYR A 257 -1.41 13.22 2.28
C TYR A 257 -1.19 11.71 2.15
N SER A 258 -1.29 10.93 3.25
CA SER A 258 -1.04 9.49 3.26
C SER A 258 -1.97 8.64 2.36
N GLY A 259 -3.17 9.15 2.05
CA GLY A 259 -4.17 8.49 1.20
C GLY A 259 -4.28 9.09 -0.22
N THR A 260 -3.63 10.23 -0.49
CA THR A 260 -3.96 11.10 -1.63
C THR A 260 -3.97 10.37 -2.98
N LEU A 261 -2.95 9.59 -3.31
CA LEU A 261 -2.91 8.90 -4.62
C LEU A 261 -3.82 7.66 -4.67
N PHE A 262 -4.32 7.16 -3.55
CA PHE A 262 -5.32 6.09 -3.52
C PHE A 262 -6.74 6.63 -3.72
N GLU A 263 -6.99 7.87 -3.29
CA GLU A 263 -8.30 8.53 -3.37
C GLU A 263 -8.45 9.40 -4.62
N LYS A 264 -7.37 10.10 -4.98
CA LYS A 264 -7.28 11.03 -6.09
C LYS A 264 -6.06 10.68 -6.94
N ASP A 265 -6.08 11.06 -8.19
CA ASP A 265 -4.92 10.94 -9.08
C ASP A 265 -4.33 9.51 -9.16
N GLN A 266 -5.19 8.48 -9.04
CA GLN A 266 -4.84 7.05 -9.06
C GLN A 266 -4.08 6.65 -10.32
N PHE A 267 -4.17 7.46 -11.38
CA PHE A 267 -3.47 7.24 -12.64
C PHE A 267 -1.95 7.26 -12.48
N TYR A 268 -1.37 7.99 -11.51
CA TYR A 268 0.07 7.94 -11.23
C TYR A 268 0.51 6.55 -10.79
N ILE A 269 -0.30 5.93 -9.90
CA ILE A 269 -0.05 4.55 -9.46
C ILE A 269 -0.21 3.59 -10.64
N LEU A 270 -1.30 3.70 -11.41
CA LEU A 270 -1.54 2.82 -12.57
C LEU A 270 -0.43 2.91 -13.61
N ASN A 271 0.06 4.11 -13.91
CA ASN A 271 1.17 4.30 -14.85
C ASN A 271 2.45 3.63 -14.35
N PHE A 272 2.80 3.83 -13.07
CA PHE A 272 3.94 3.16 -12.45
C PHE A 272 3.83 1.63 -12.55
N LEU A 273 2.66 1.06 -12.21
CA LEU A 273 2.43 -0.38 -12.29
C LEU A 273 2.62 -0.91 -13.72
N LYS A 274 2.10 -0.19 -14.72
CA LYS A 274 2.26 -0.54 -16.15
C LYS A 274 3.72 -0.47 -16.59
N GLU A 275 4.44 0.57 -16.18
CA GLU A 275 5.87 0.71 -16.51
C GLU A 275 6.70 -0.43 -15.88
N VAL A 276 6.40 -0.83 -14.65
CA VAL A 276 7.03 -1.99 -14.01
C VAL A 276 6.70 -3.29 -14.77
N LEU A 277 5.45 -3.49 -15.16
CA LEU A 277 5.03 -4.67 -15.94
C LEU A 277 5.68 -4.71 -17.33
N ASP A 278 5.96 -3.56 -17.92
CA ASP A 278 6.70 -3.41 -19.19
C ASP A 278 8.22 -3.58 -19.02
N GLY A 279 8.72 -3.81 -17.80
CA GLY A 279 10.16 -3.93 -17.50
C GLY A 279 10.94 -2.62 -17.61
N LYS A 280 10.26 -1.47 -17.57
CA LYS A 280 10.90 -0.15 -17.64
C LYS A 280 11.49 0.23 -16.29
N LYS A 281 12.70 0.84 -16.33
CA LYS A 281 13.25 1.49 -15.14
C LYS A 281 12.69 2.90 -15.01
N VAL A 282 12.11 3.17 -13.83
CA VAL A 282 11.53 4.49 -13.49
C VAL A 282 12.32 5.09 -12.35
N LYS A 283 12.86 6.30 -12.55
CA LYS A 283 13.51 7.09 -11.50
C LYS A 283 12.92 8.49 -11.56
N HIS A 284 11.98 8.79 -10.67
CA HIS A 284 11.18 9.99 -10.78
C HIS A 284 10.94 10.62 -9.41
N HIS A 285 11.09 11.95 -9.31
CA HIS A 285 10.72 12.74 -8.16
C HIS A 285 9.87 13.93 -8.60
N THR A 286 8.60 13.94 -8.21
CA THR A 286 7.69 15.06 -8.45
C THR A 286 7.42 15.79 -7.14
N VAL A 287 7.46 17.11 -7.20
CA VAL A 287 7.23 17.99 -6.07
C VAL A 287 5.97 18.80 -6.28
N PHE A 288 5.02 18.65 -5.36
CA PHE A 288 3.79 19.45 -5.33
C PHE A 288 3.90 20.53 -4.23
N LYS A 289 3.76 21.80 -4.60
CA LYS A 289 3.70 22.90 -3.64
C LYS A 289 2.27 22.98 -3.07
N THR A 290 2.11 22.67 -1.79
CA THR A 290 0.77 22.68 -1.15
C THR A 290 0.30 24.07 -0.76
N GLY A 291 1.20 25.05 -0.74
CA GLY A 291 0.94 26.40 -0.20
C GLY A 291 0.86 26.46 1.33
N LYS A 292 1.03 25.31 2.01
CA LYS A 292 1.04 25.27 3.48
C LYS A 292 2.37 25.82 4.00
N LYS A 293 2.27 26.78 4.90
CA LYS A 293 3.41 27.22 5.72
C LYS A 293 3.49 26.29 6.93
N THR A 294 4.64 25.72 7.17
CA THR A 294 4.93 24.97 8.40
C THR A 294 5.78 25.82 9.30
N ASP A 295 5.54 25.78 10.62
CA ASP A 295 6.42 26.42 11.63
C ASP A 295 7.77 25.69 11.75
N LYS A 296 7.92 24.54 11.09
CA LYS A 296 9.16 23.80 10.95
C LYS A 296 9.81 24.24 9.66
N GLU A 297 11.07 24.67 9.75
CA GLU A 297 11.89 24.95 8.59
C GLU A 297 11.83 23.77 7.63
N ASN A 298 11.53 24.08 6.39
CA ASN A 298 11.52 23.09 5.34
C ASN A 298 12.98 22.70 5.05
N ILE A 299 13.44 21.62 5.70
CA ILE A 299 14.82 21.15 5.58
C ILE A 299 15.15 20.55 4.20
N TYR A 300 14.16 20.49 3.31
CA TYR A 300 14.32 19.94 1.98
C TYR A 300 14.37 21.08 0.95
N GLY A 301 15.56 21.41 0.43
CA GLY A 301 15.78 22.50 -0.51
C GLY A 301 14.94 22.41 -1.80
N PHE A 302 14.48 21.23 -2.20
CA PHE A 302 13.57 21.06 -3.33
C PHE A 302 12.13 21.55 -3.05
N CYS A 303 11.80 21.90 -1.83
CA CYS A 303 10.50 22.46 -1.45
C CYS A 303 10.49 24.00 -1.39
N GLU A 304 11.62 24.68 -1.54
CA GLU A 304 11.77 26.14 -1.56
C GLU A 304 11.14 26.83 -2.80
#